data_0104da11cb1ebd42d80bcbd9bbca0ea3
#
_entry.id   0104da11cb1ebd42d80bcbd9bbca0ea3
#
_cell.length_a   1.000
_cell.length_b   1.000
_cell.length_c   1.000
_cell.angle_alpha   90.00
_cell.angle_beta   90.00
_cell.angle_gamma   90.00
#
_symmetry.space_group_name_H-M   'P 1'
#
loop_
_entity.id
_entity.type
_entity.pdbx_description
1 polymer ?
#
loop_
_entity_poly.entity_id
_entity_poly.type
_entity_poly.pdbx_seq_one_letter_code
_entity_poly.pdbx_strand_id
1 'polypeptide(L)'
;LGGYAVVTLPETEIDAYSDRQQVEFIEKPKRLYFETLQAREASCILPVQTGANGLTGEGILVGVVDSGVDYFHPDFRNEDGSSRILRLWDQSLDGNPPKGYVTGTEYTKEEIDKALALGETEGRRLVALHIEEAPVARPLIPSRDFSGHGTAVLGIAAGNGRASGGVNRGVAYKSDLLVVKMGNARENSFPRTTELMEGIDYLIRQAVKMGRPIAINISFGNNY
;
A
#
# COMPACT_ATOMS: atom_id res chain seq x y z
N LEU A 1 7.68 9.30 15.69
CA LEU A 1 6.46 9.25 14.86
C LEU A 1 5.41 10.23 15.39
N GLY A 2 5.40 11.52 15.00
CA GLY A 2 4.31 12.46 15.39
C GLY A 2 3.97 12.51 16.88
N GLY A 3 4.95 12.37 17.79
CA GLY A 3 4.73 12.26 19.22
C GLY A 3 4.79 10.82 19.77
N TYR A 4 4.91 9.81 18.89
CA TYR A 4 5.05 8.40 19.27
C TYR A 4 6.49 7.91 19.09
N ALA A 5 6.86 6.90 19.88
CA ALA A 5 8.11 6.15 19.72
C ALA A 5 7.82 4.66 19.73
N VAL A 6 8.45 3.92 18.80
CA VAL A 6 8.49 2.46 18.85
C VAL A 6 9.74 2.06 19.62
N VAL A 7 9.56 1.33 20.72
CA VAL A 7 10.64 0.95 21.62
C VAL A 7 10.66 -0.56 21.76
N THR A 8 11.83 -1.17 21.64
CA THR A 8 12.04 -2.59 21.94
C THR A 8 12.76 -2.69 23.25
N LEU A 9 12.12 -3.33 24.23
CA LEU A 9 12.67 -3.53 25.57
C LEU A 9 12.17 -4.86 26.18
N PRO A 10 12.87 -5.43 27.15
CA PRO A 10 12.40 -6.57 27.91
C PRO A 10 11.04 -6.28 28.56
N GLU A 11 10.16 -7.30 28.63
CA GLU A 11 8.83 -7.14 29.24
C GLU A 11 8.89 -6.67 30.69
N THR A 12 9.92 -7.07 31.42
CA THR A 12 10.19 -6.67 32.81
C THR A 12 10.50 -5.18 32.99
N GLU A 13 10.81 -4.46 31.92
CA GLU A 13 11.14 -3.03 31.97
C GLU A 13 9.96 -2.13 31.59
N ILE A 14 8.83 -2.71 31.19
CA ILE A 14 7.66 -1.93 30.69
C ILE A 14 7.15 -1.01 31.81
N ASP A 15 6.98 -1.52 33.03
CA ASP A 15 6.44 -0.72 34.14
C ASP A 15 7.36 0.46 34.47
N ALA A 16 8.67 0.22 34.55
CA ALA A 16 9.66 1.27 34.79
C ALA A 16 9.70 2.32 33.65
N TYR A 17 9.33 1.90 32.44
CA TYR A 17 9.25 2.81 31.30
C TYR A 17 7.96 3.63 31.34
N SER A 18 6.85 3.05 31.78
CA SER A 18 5.56 3.74 31.90
C SER A 18 5.55 4.83 32.97
N ASP A 19 6.38 4.70 34.00
CA ASP A 19 6.49 5.68 35.10
C ASP A 19 7.22 6.98 34.73
N ARG A 20 7.76 7.07 33.49
CA ARG A 20 8.44 8.28 33.04
C ARG A 20 7.44 9.38 32.71
N GLN A 21 7.70 10.60 33.19
CA GLN A 21 6.81 11.77 32.98
C GLN A 21 6.54 12.09 31.52
N GLN A 22 7.41 11.67 30.60
CA GLN A 22 7.28 11.90 29.15
C GLN A 22 6.41 10.84 28.46
N VAL A 23 6.02 9.78 29.17
CA VAL A 23 5.23 8.68 28.63
C VAL A 23 3.79 8.85 29.09
N GLU A 24 2.90 9.15 28.17
CA GLU A 24 1.47 9.29 28.45
C GLU A 24 0.77 7.93 28.37
N PHE A 25 1.22 7.07 27.47
CA PHE A 25 0.60 5.76 27.23
C PHE A 25 1.59 4.78 26.59
N ILE A 26 1.53 3.52 26.98
CA ILE A 26 2.26 2.42 26.35
C ILE A 26 1.25 1.40 25.83
N GLU A 27 1.38 1.05 24.55
CA GLU A 27 0.61 -0.02 23.94
C GLU A 27 1.52 -1.14 23.45
N LYS A 28 1.21 -2.38 23.85
CA LYS A 28 1.82 -3.56 23.23
C LYS A 28 1.24 -3.75 21.84
N PRO A 29 2.07 -4.08 20.83
CA PRO A 29 1.59 -4.37 19.49
C PRO A 29 0.50 -5.45 19.49
N LYS A 30 -0.64 -5.13 18.88
CA LYS A 30 -1.77 -6.05 18.74
C LYS A 30 -1.75 -6.70 17.35
N ARG A 31 -2.35 -7.87 17.23
CA ARG A 31 -2.57 -8.52 15.94
C ARG A 31 -3.68 -7.81 15.19
N LEU A 32 -3.50 -7.63 13.88
CA LEU A 32 -4.48 -7.06 12.98
C LEU A 32 -4.95 -8.11 11.98
N TYR A 33 -6.23 -8.08 11.62
CA TYR A 33 -6.85 -8.97 10.65
C TYR A 33 -7.40 -8.16 9.48
N PHE A 34 -7.44 -8.76 8.30
CA PHE A 34 -8.05 -8.14 7.12
C PHE A 34 -9.58 -8.09 7.27
N GLU A 35 -10.17 -6.94 6.94
CA GLU A 35 -11.62 -6.79 6.84
C GLU A 35 -12.01 -6.59 5.37
N THR A 36 -13.03 -7.35 4.91
CA THR A 36 -13.59 -7.24 3.56
C THR A 36 -14.83 -6.35 3.58
N LEU A 37 -14.87 -5.35 2.71
CA LEU A 37 -15.95 -4.37 2.62
C LEU A 37 -16.97 -4.73 1.52
N GLN A 38 -18.25 -4.82 1.90
CA GLN A 38 -19.39 -4.78 0.98
C GLN A 38 -19.90 -3.34 0.71
N ALA A 39 -19.08 -2.32 0.97
CA ALA A 39 -19.53 -0.93 1.10
C ALA A 39 -19.78 -0.18 -0.23
N ARG A 40 -19.46 -0.76 -1.39
CA ARG A 40 -19.48 -0.03 -2.66
C ARG A 40 -20.88 0.40 -3.13
N GLU A 41 -21.89 -0.40 -2.84
CA GLU A 41 -23.26 -0.15 -3.29
C GLU A 41 -24.03 0.84 -2.39
N ALA A 42 -23.63 0.95 -1.13
CA ALA A 42 -24.36 1.74 -0.13
C ALA A 42 -24.01 3.24 -0.12
N SER A 43 -22.94 3.67 -0.82
CA SER A 43 -22.35 5.00 -0.59
C SER A 43 -22.67 6.07 -1.64
N CYS A 44 -23.57 5.83 -2.59
CA CYS A 44 -24.00 6.82 -3.61
C CYS A 44 -22.85 7.59 -4.29
N ILE A 45 -21.73 6.94 -4.59
CA ILE A 45 -20.53 7.59 -5.12
C ILE A 45 -20.71 8.08 -6.56
N LEU A 46 -21.53 7.37 -7.35
CA LEU A 46 -21.70 7.66 -8.77
C LEU A 46 -22.14 9.12 -9.06
N PRO A 47 -23.13 9.69 -8.35
CA PRO A 47 -23.49 11.10 -8.53
C PRO A 47 -22.38 12.09 -8.26
N VAL A 48 -21.46 11.76 -7.33
CA VAL A 48 -20.31 12.60 -6.98
C VAL A 48 -19.26 12.61 -8.10
N GLN A 49 -19.10 11.46 -8.77
CA GLN A 49 -18.15 11.32 -9.88
C GLN A 49 -18.68 11.93 -11.20
N THR A 50 -19.99 11.90 -11.42
CA THR A 50 -20.65 12.30 -12.69
C THR A 50 -21.34 13.66 -12.63
N GLY A 51 -21.48 14.27 -11.45
CA GLY A 51 -22.07 15.60 -11.28
C GLY A 51 -21.28 16.72 -11.92
N ALA A 52 -21.82 17.94 -11.92
CA ALA A 52 -21.24 19.13 -12.54
C ALA A 52 -19.78 19.44 -12.10
N ASN A 53 -19.38 18.97 -10.92
CA ASN A 53 -18.02 19.10 -10.37
C ASN A 53 -17.28 17.76 -10.31
N GLY A 54 -17.61 16.77 -11.12
CA GLY A 54 -17.18 15.38 -11.11
C GLY A 54 -15.87 15.12 -10.35
N LEU A 55 -15.97 14.70 -9.09
CA LEU A 55 -14.82 14.47 -8.23
C LEU A 55 -14.21 13.12 -8.56
N THR A 56 -13.01 13.13 -9.12
CA THR A 56 -12.33 11.93 -9.63
C THR A 56 -11.09 11.54 -8.83
N GLY A 57 -10.72 12.37 -7.84
CA GLY A 57 -9.47 12.24 -7.10
C GLY A 57 -8.25 12.81 -7.80
N GLU A 58 -8.40 13.55 -8.89
CA GLU A 58 -7.30 14.21 -9.59
C GLU A 58 -6.60 15.21 -8.68
N GLY A 59 -5.25 15.16 -8.64
CA GLY A 59 -4.44 16.00 -7.76
C GLY A 59 -4.32 15.47 -6.31
N ILE A 60 -5.07 14.46 -5.92
CA ILE A 60 -5.07 13.87 -4.57
C ILE A 60 -4.21 12.60 -4.57
N LEU A 61 -3.67 12.25 -3.40
CA LEU A 61 -3.03 10.97 -3.14
C LEU A 61 -4.05 10.03 -2.46
N VAL A 62 -4.06 8.78 -2.88
CA VAL A 62 -4.70 7.71 -2.13
C VAL A 62 -3.60 6.82 -1.56
N GLY A 63 -3.56 6.72 -0.25
CA GLY A 63 -2.67 5.85 0.50
C GLY A 63 -3.37 4.59 0.96
N VAL A 64 -2.69 3.44 0.88
CA VAL A 64 -3.17 2.19 1.47
C VAL A 64 -2.10 1.56 2.33
N VAL A 65 -2.49 1.06 3.51
CA VAL A 65 -1.67 0.22 4.37
C VAL A 65 -2.36 -1.13 4.44
N ASP A 66 -1.80 -2.16 3.76
CA ASP A 66 -2.49 -3.43 3.56
C ASP A 66 -1.51 -4.60 3.31
N SER A 67 -1.99 -5.71 2.77
CA SER A 67 -1.21 -6.93 2.43
C SER A 67 -0.24 -6.75 1.26
N GLY A 68 -0.26 -5.61 0.59
CA GLY A 68 0.52 -5.31 -0.60
C GLY A 68 -0.34 -4.92 -1.78
N VAL A 69 0.25 -4.95 -2.96
CA VAL A 69 -0.42 -4.64 -4.22
C VAL A 69 0.20 -5.46 -5.35
N ASP A 70 -0.64 -5.92 -6.28
CA ASP A 70 -0.17 -6.31 -7.60
C ASP A 70 0.08 -5.06 -8.43
N TYR A 71 1.31 -4.56 -8.41
CA TYR A 71 1.69 -3.34 -9.12
C TYR A 71 1.68 -3.50 -10.66
N PHE A 72 1.57 -4.73 -11.18
CA PHE A 72 1.35 -5.01 -12.61
C PHE A 72 -0.11 -4.83 -13.03
N HIS A 73 -1.05 -4.75 -12.08
CA HIS A 73 -2.47 -4.67 -12.40
C HIS A 73 -2.77 -3.43 -13.26
N PRO A 74 -3.51 -3.56 -14.39
CA PRO A 74 -3.76 -2.45 -15.30
C PRO A 74 -4.42 -1.23 -14.67
N ASP A 75 -5.23 -1.41 -13.63
CA ASP A 75 -5.94 -0.33 -12.95
C ASP A 75 -5.02 0.60 -12.14
N PHE A 76 -3.79 0.19 -11.89
CA PHE A 76 -2.78 1.02 -11.20
C PHE A 76 -1.74 1.61 -12.16
N ARG A 77 -2.04 1.61 -13.45
CA ARG A 77 -1.17 2.11 -14.52
C ARG A 77 -1.83 3.25 -15.27
N ASN A 78 -1.04 4.21 -15.70
CA ASN A 78 -1.44 5.29 -16.61
C ASN A 78 -1.67 4.75 -18.03
N GLU A 79 -2.23 5.59 -18.90
CA GLU A 79 -2.47 5.24 -20.30
C GLU A 79 -1.18 4.93 -21.06
N ASP A 80 -0.09 5.62 -20.73
CA ASP A 80 1.25 5.40 -21.29
C ASP A 80 1.95 4.14 -20.77
N GLY A 81 1.29 3.38 -19.87
CA GLY A 81 1.81 2.16 -19.26
C GLY A 81 2.64 2.40 -17.99
N SER A 82 2.98 3.64 -17.65
CA SER A 82 3.69 3.94 -16.40
C SER A 82 2.82 3.71 -15.17
N SER A 83 3.47 3.55 -14.01
CA SER A 83 2.78 3.33 -12.73
C SER A 83 2.08 4.59 -12.23
N ARG A 84 0.90 4.44 -11.64
CA ARG A 84 0.24 5.44 -10.80
C ARG A 84 0.74 5.38 -9.35
N ILE A 85 1.45 4.29 -8.98
CA ILE A 85 2.05 4.13 -7.65
C ILE A 85 3.34 4.96 -7.62
N LEU A 86 3.34 6.02 -6.83
CA LEU A 86 4.49 6.91 -6.68
C LEU A 86 5.54 6.36 -5.71
N ARG A 87 5.08 5.61 -4.70
CA ARG A 87 5.92 4.94 -3.69
C ARG A 87 5.27 3.65 -3.25
N LEU A 88 6.08 2.61 -3.10
CA LEU A 88 5.71 1.33 -2.52
C LEU A 88 6.73 0.99 -1.44
N TRP A 89 6.29 0.95 -0.18
CA TRP A 89 7.10 0.48 0.94
C TRP A 89 6.64 -0.91 1.36
N ASP A 90 7.48 -1.90 1.14
CA ASP A 90 7.24 -3.29 1.61
C ASP A 90 8.01 -3.51 2.92
N GLN A 91 7.30 -3.51 4.04
CA GLN A 91 7.87 -3.71 5.37
C GLN A 91 8.31 -5.16 5.62
N SER A 92 7.94 -6.10 4.74
CA SER A 92 8.28 -7.52 4.87
C SER A 92 9.61 -7.92 4.21
N LEU A 93 10.21 -7.02 3.45
CA LEU A 93 11.44 -7.27 2.71
C LEU A 93 12.63 -6.60 3.38
N ASP A 94 13.70 -7.36 3.60
CA ASP A 94 14.97 -6.77 4.01
C ASP A 94 15.59 -6.00 2.83
N GLY A 95 16.14 -4.80 3.11
CA GLY A 95 16.80 -4.00 2.08
C GLY A 95 16.96 -2.55 2.46
N ASN A 96 16.44 -1.64 1.63
CA ASN A 96 16.60 -0.20 1.78
C ASN A 96 15.32 0.45 2.37
N PRO A 97 15.21 0.60 3.69
CA PRO A 97 14.04 1.23 4.30
C PRO A 97 13.96 2.72 3.94
N PRO A 98 12.77 3.31 3.98
CA PRO A 98 12.61 4.76 3.82
C PRO A 98 13.36 5.52 4.91
N LYS A 99 13.78 6.75 4.60
CA LYS A 99 14.51 7.58 5.56
C LYS A 99 13.69 7.80 6.85
N GLY A 100 14.26 7.40 7.97
CA GLY A 100 13.67 7.51 9.30
C GLY A 100 12.99 6.24 9.79
N TYR A 101 13.01 5.17 9.01
CA TYR A 101 12.55 3.83 9.36
C TYR A 101 13.71 2.83 9.32
N VAL A 102 13.53 1.70 9.97
CA VAL A 102 14.61 0.69 10.13
C VAL A 102 14.30 -0.64 9.47
N THR A 103 13.08 -0.81 8.93
CA THR A 103 12.63 -2.07 8.33
C THR A 103 12.08 -1.85 6.94
N GLY A 104 12.07 -2.92 6.15
CA GLY A 104 11.44 -2.92 4.85
C GLY A 104 12.32 -2.40 3.72
N THR A 105 11.71 -2.32 2.55
CA THR A 105 12.32 -1.75 1.33
C THR A 105 11.34 -0.81 0.66
N GLU A 106 11.79 0.42 0.38
CA GLU A 106 11.03 1.40 -0.40
C GLU A 106 11.37 1.30 -1.88
N TYR A 107 10.36 1.38 -2.73
CA TYR A 107 10.47 1.46 -4.17
C TYR A 107 9.84 2.75 -4.68
N THR A 108 10.58 3.45 -5.53
CA THR A 108 10.14 4.67 -6.20
C THR A 108 9.33 4.36 -7.45
N LYS A 109 8.59 5.35 -7.95
CA LYS A 109 7.87 5.24 -9.24
C LYS A 109 8.80 4.80 -10.36
N GLU A 110 10.00 5.35 -10.43
CA GLU A 110 10.99 5.08 -11.48
C GLU A 110 11.46 3.60 -11.44
N GLU A 111 11.58 3.04 -10.26
CA GLU A 111 11.92 1.61 -10.09
C GLU A 111 10.75 0.71 -10.47
N ILE A 112 9.52 1.12 -10.11
CA ILE A 112 8.30 0.41 -10.50
C ILE A 112 8.13 0.45 -12.04
N ASP A 113 8.32 1.61 -12.66
CA ASP A 113 8.23 1.76 -14.12
C ASP A 113 9.26 0.89 -14.86
N LYS A 114 10.49 0.81 -14.34
CA LYS A 114 11.50 -0.13 -14.86
C LYS A 114 11.07 -1.58 -14.74
N ALA A 115 10.50 -1.96 -13.59
CA ALA A 115 10.02 -3.32 -13.38
C ALA A 115 8.85 -3.67 -14.32
N LEU A 116 7.93 -2.73 -14.56
CA LEU A 116 6.83 -2.87 -15.50
C LEU A 116 7.34 -3.07 -16.94
N ALA A 117 8.28 -2.23 -17.39
CA ALA A 117 8.84 -2.30 -18.74
C ALA A 117 9.58 -3.64 -19.00
N LEU A 118 10.32 -4.15 -18.02
CA LEU A 118 10.99 -5.44 -18.11
C LEU A 118 10.01 -6.61 -18.13
N GLY A 119 8.98 -6.57 -17.30
CA GLY A 119 7.92 -7.58 -17.27
C GLY A 119 7.17 -7.67 -18.60
N GLU A 120 6.88 -6.55 -19.25
CA GLU A 120 6.26 -6.52 -20.57
C GLU A 120 7.17 -7.08 -21.66
N THR A 121 8.45 -6.73 -21.62
CA THR A 121 9.44 -7.24 -22.60
C THR A 121 9.60 -8.74 -22.48
N GLU A 122 9.71 -9.27 -21.25
CA GLU A 122 9.84 -10.71 -21.01
C GLU A 122 8.55 -11.44 -21.38
N GLY A 123 7.38 -10.91 -21.04
CA GLY A 123 6.10 -11.48 -21.46
C GLY A 123 5.95 -11.58 -22.97
N ARG A 124 6.34 -10.53 -23.73
CA ARG A 124 6.33 -10.57 -25.19
C ARG A 124 7.30 -11.61 -25.76
N ARG A 125 8.48 -11.75 -25.16
CA ARG A 125 9.48 -12.74 -25.56
C ARG A 125 8.96 -14.17 -25.34
N LEU A 126 8.31 -14.44 -24.22
CA LEU A 126 7.75 -15.76 -23.91
C LEU A 126 6.64 -16.15 -24.90
N VAL A 127 5.73 -15.23 -25.20
CA VAL A 127 4.68 -15.44 -26.21
C VAL A 127 5.30 -15.72 -27.59
N ALA A 128 6.31 -14.97 -28.00
CA ALA A 128 6.99 -15.16 -29.28
C ALA A 128 7.70 -16.52 -29.38
N LEU A 129 8.14 -17.08 -28.26
CA LEU A 129 8.82 -18.38 -28.19
C LEU A 129 7.85 -19.55 -27.92
N HIS A 130 6.53 -19.33 -27.81
CA HIS A 130 5.52 -20.34 -27.47
C HIS A 130 5.87 -21.12 -26.19
N ILE A 131 6.48 -20.45 -25.22
CA ILE A 131 6.83 -21.03 -23.92
C ILE A 131 5.70 -20.71 -22.95
N GLU A 132 4.83 -21.69 -22.68
CA GLU A 132 3.69 -21.54 -21.75
C GLU A 132 4.11 -21.63 -20.28
N GLU A 133 5.25 -22.26 -19.98
CA GLU A 133 5.80 -22.41 -18.63
C GLU A 133 7.26 -21.95 -18.59
N ALA A 134 7.53 -20.67 -18.72
CA ALA A 134 8.86 -20.18 -18.44
C ALA A 134 9.03 -19.86 -16.94
N PRO A 135 10.22 -20.14 -16.35
CA PRO A 135 10.55 -19.62 -15.04
C PRO A 135 10.47 -18.09 -15.14
N VAL A 136 9.47 -17.51 -14.48
CA VAL A 136 9.31 -16.05 -14.41
C VAL A 136 10.63 -15.49 -13.91
N ALA A 137 11.34 -14.75 -14.76
CA ALA A 137 12.53 -14.02 -14.35
C ALA A 137 12.22 -13.32 -13.04
N ARG A 138 13.09 -13.44 -12.03
CA ARG A 138 12.84 -12.84 -10.70
C ARG A 138 12.45 -11.39 -10.92
N PRO A 139 11.26 -10.96 -10.49
CA PRO A 139 10.82 -9.60 -10.74
C PRO A 139 11.82 -8.65 -10.10
N LEU A 140 12.09 -7.55 -10.78
CA LEU A 140 13.01 -6.51 -10.28
C LEU A 140 12.56 -6.01 -8.89
N ILE A 141 11.26 -5.99 -8.66
CA ILE A 141 10.63 -5.71 -7.38
C ILE A 141 9.93 -6.97 -6.88
N PRO A 142 10.45 -7.62 -5.82
CA PRO A 142 9.89 -8.87 -5.30
C PRO A 142 8.63 -8.69 -4.44
N SER A 143 8.22 -7.45 -4.17
CA SER A 143 7.00 -7.16 -3.41
C SER A 143 5.77 -7.73 -4.11
N ARG A 144 4.93 -8.47 -3.39
CA ARG A 144 3.73 -9.13 -3.91
C ARG A 144 2.60 -9.09 -2.90
N ASP A 145 1.39 -9.00 -3.40
CA ASP A 145 0.18 -9.20 -2.61
C ASP A 145 -0.26 -10.67 -2.70
N PHE A 146 0.15 -11.48 -1.72
CA PHE A 146 -0.18 -12.90 -1.70
C PHE A 146 -1.64 -13.19 -1.34
N SER A 147 -2.30 -12.28 -0.63
CA SER A 147 -3.70 -12.44 -0.24
C SER A 147 -4.67 -11.89 -1.30
N GLY A 148 -4.22 -10.97 -2.13
CA GLY A 148 -5.04 -10.21 -3.05
C GLY A 148 -5.91 -9.13 -2.39
N HIS A 149 -5.92 -9.05 -1.04
CA HIS A 149 -6.78 -8.13 -0.30
C HIS A 149 -6.39 -6.66 -0.56
N GLY A 150 -5.13 -6.29 -0.40
CA GLY A 150 -4.69 -4.92 -0.62
C GLY A 150 -4.86 -4.46 -2.07
N THR A 151 -4.67 -5.37 -3.03
CA THR A 151 -4.94 -5.12 -4.46
C THR A 151 -6.43 -4.81 -4.68
N ALA A 152 -7.33 -5.63 -4.11
CA ALA A 152 -8.77 -5.43 -4.21
C ALA A 152 -9.22 -4.12 -3.54
N VAL A 153 -8.76 -3.86 -2.33
CA VAL A 153 -9.06 -2.64 -1.57
C VAL A 153 -8.59 -1.40 -2.30
N LEU A 154 -7.36 -1.39 -2.81
CA LEU A 154 -6.84 -0.27 -3.59
C LEU A 154 -7.61 -0.10 -4.91
N GLY A 155 -8.01 -1.19 -5.54
CA GLY A 155 -8.86 -1.16 -6.74
C GLY A 155 -10.20 -0.48 -6.49
N ILE A 156 -10.87 -0.80 -5.37
CA ILE A 156 -12.11 -0.17 -4.95
C ILE A 156 -11.91 1.31 -4.62
N ALA A 157 -10.83 1.64 -3.92
CA ALA A 157 -10.54 3.02 -3.54
C ALA A 157 -10.15 3.90 -4.74
N ALA A 158 -9.30 3.39 -5.64
CA ALA A 158 -8.62 4.24 -6.61
C ALA A 158 -8.29 3.59 -7.97
N GLY A 159 -8.74 2.36 -8.24
CA GLY A 159 -8.55 1.72 -9.54
C GLY A 159 -9.15 2.53 -10.67
N ASN A 160 -8.43 2.70 -11.80
CA ASN A 160 -8.96 3.47 -12.93
C ASN A 160 -9.90 2.68 -13.85
N GLY A 161 -10.09 1.39 -13.57
CA GLY A 161 -10.98 0.51 -14.30
C GLY A 161 -10.45 0.05 -15.66
N ARG A 162 -9.15 0.24 -15.93
CA ARG A 162 -8.55 -0.10 -17.22
C ARG A 162 -8.67 -1.59 -17.56
N ALA A 163 -8.58 -2.47 -16.58
CA ALA A 163 -8.79 -3.91 -16.74
C ALA A 163 -10.20 -4.27 -17.24
N SER A 164 -11.18 -3.42 -16.96
CA SER A 164 -12.59 -3.62 -17.32
C SER A 164 -13.07 -2.66 -18.42
N GLY A 165 -12.16 -2.04 -19.17
CA GLY A 165 -12.55 -1.04 -20.18
C GLY A 165 -13.24 0.19 -19.60
N GLY A 166 -12.96 0.54 -18.34
CA GLY A 166 -13.53 1.69 -17.64
C GLY A 166 -14.86 1.43 -16.91
N VAL A 167 -15.36 0.20 -16.91
CA VAL A 167 -16.64 -0.17 -16.27
C VAL A 167 -16.50 -0.19 -14.73
N ASN A 168 -15.46 -0.84 -14.23
CA ASN A 168 -15.23 -1.01 -12.79
C ASN A 168 -14.18 -0.02 -12.27
N ARG A 169 -14.57 1.25 -12.17
CA ARG A 169 -13.69 2.29 -11.58
C ARG A 169 -13.84 2.36 -10.08
N GLY A 170 -12.74 2.65 -9.40
CA GLY A 170 -12.74 2.99 -7.99
C GLY A 170 -13.32 4.39 -7.71
N VAL A 171 -13.31 4.77 -6.43
CA VAL A 171 -13.84 6.05 -5.97
C VAL A 171 -12.99 7.21 -6.51
N ALA A 172 -11.68 7.17 -6.30
CA ALA A 172 -10.73 8.22 -6.69
C ALA A 172 -9.87 7.75 -7.89
N TYR A 173 -10.52 7.38 -8.99
CA TYR A 173 -9.90 6.68 -10.12
C TYR A 173 -8.83 7.48 -10.89
N LYS A 174 -8.69 8.78 -10.64
CA LYS A 174 -7.63 9.64 -11.19
C LYS A 174 -6.57 10.05 -10.17
N SER A 175 -6.64 9.55 -8.94
CA SER A 175 -5.61 9.84 -7.94
C SER A 175 -4.29 9.15 -8.25
N ASP A 176 -3.19 9.68 -7.71
CA ASP A 176 -1.94 8.94 -7.59
C ASP A 176 -1.92 8.11 -6.30
N LEU A 177 -1.07 7.09 -6.25
CA LEU A 177 -1.13 6.03 -5.26
C LEU A 177 0.14 5.99 -4.41
N LEU A 178 -0.03 5.79 -3.11
CA LEU A 178 1.03 5.45 -2.18
C LEU A 178 0.68 4.13 -1.48
N VAL A 179 1.57 3.18 -1.48
CA VAL A 179 1.31 1.84 -0.97
C VAL A 179 2.29 1.47 0.13
N VAL A 180 1.76 1.00 1.24
CA VAL A 180 2.53 0.31 2.27
C VAL A 180 2.01 -1.11 2.38
N LYS A 181 2.88 -2.06 2.10
CA LYS A 181 2.66 -3.45 2.43
C LYS A 181 3.17 -3.70 3.84
N MET A 182 2.26 -4.10 4.72
CA MET A 182 2.63 -4.38 6.11
C MET A 182 3.53 -5.59 6.21
N GLY A 183 4.56 -5.44 7.04
CA GLY A 183 5.50 -6.50 7.35
C GLY A 183 4.95 -7.48 8.39
N ASN A 184 5.49 -8.68 8.35
CA ASN A 184 5.35 -9.66 9.42
C ASN A 184 6.61 -9.58 10.28
N ALA A 185 6.49 -9.19 11.52
CA ALA A 185 7.63 -9.04 12.42
C ALA A 185 8.38 -10.36 12.73
N ARG A 186 7.78 -11.51 12.39
CA ARG A 186 8.37 -12.86 12.52
C ARG A 186 7.68 -13.80 11.54
N GLU A 187 8.36 -14.88 11.14
CA GLU A 187 7.74 -15.99 10.40
C GLU A 187 6.46 -16.45 11.11
N ASN A 188 5.37 -16.59 10.35
CA ASN A 188 4.03 -16.99 10.83
C ASN A 188 3.36 -16.02 11.82
N SER A 189 3.71 -14.72 11.81
CA SER A 189 3.00 -13.72 12.62
C SER A 189 2.14 -12.79 11.74
N PHE A 190 1.08 -12.26 12.33
CA PHE A 190 0.26 -11.22 11.70
C PHE A 190 0.94 -9.85 11.83
N PRO A 191 0.65 -8.90 10.92
CA PRO A 191 1.01 -7.50 11.08
C PRO A 191 0.57 -6.97 12.45
N ARG A 192 1.32 -6.02 12.98
CA ARG A 192 1.06 -5.43 14.29
C ARG A 192 0.68 -3.97 14.15
N THR A 193 0.16 -3.43 15.24
CA THR A 193 -0.15 -2.00 15.33
C THR A 193 1.08 -1.11 15.10
N THR A 194 2.29 -1.57 15.43
CA THR A 194 3.54 -0.85 15.15
C THR A 194 3.77 -0.65 13.66
N GLU A 195 3.68 -1.71 12.86
CA GLU A 195 3.85 -1.66 11.42
C GLU A 195 2.77 -0.80 10.76
N LEU A 196 1.54 -0.85 11.29
CA LEU A 196 0.44 0.00 10.84
C LEU A 196 0.74 1.48 11.13
N MET A 197 1.16 1.82 12.35
CA MET A 197 1.47 3.20 12.74
C MET A 197 2.62 3.77 11.92
N GLU A 198 3.67 2.98 11.70
CA GLU A 198 4.79 3.36 10.83
C GLU A 198 4.32 3.57 9.38
N GLY A 199 3.44 2.72 8.88
CA GLY A 199 2.87 2.84 7.53
C GLY A 199 2.06 4.13 7.37
N ILE A 200 1.22 4.47 8.35
CA ILE A 200 0.43 5.70 8.33
C ILE A 200 1.34 6.94 8.40
N ASP A 201 2.30 6.95 9.33
CA ASP A 201 3.26 8.06 9.47
C ASP A 201 4.05 8.26 8.17
N TYR A 202 4.50 7.16 7.54
CA TYR A 202 5.18 7.21 6.25
C TYR A 202 4.32 7.86 5.16
N LEU A 203 3.07 7.42 5.01
CA LEU A 203 2.15 7.98 4.01
C LEU A 203 1.93 9.48 4.21
N ILE A 204 1.72 9.91 5.46
CA ILE A 204 1.57 11.33 5.81
C ILE A 204 2.83 12.11 5.46
N ARG A 205 4.02 11.61 5.82
CA ARG A 205 5.29 12.28 5.49
C ARG A 205 5.53 12.40 3.99
N GLN A 206 5.19 11.36 3.21
CA GLN A 206 5.29 11.42 1.77
C GLN A 206 4.31 12.46 1.18
N ALA A 207 3.08 12.51 1.66
CA ALA A 207 2.09 13.50 1.24
C ALA A 207 2.54 14.93 1.54
N VAL A 208 3.05 15.19 2.74
CA VAL A 208 3.63 16.48 3.14
C VAL A 208 4.81 16.85 2.24
N LYS A 209 5.73 15.91 2.00
CA LYS A 209 6.89 16.11 1.12
C LYS A 209 6.49 16.45 -0.32
N MET A 210 5.40 15.87 -0.80
CA MET A 210 4.84 16.12 -2.13
C MET A 210 3.94 17.36 -2.19
N GLY A 211 3.59 17.96 -1.04
CA GLY A 211 2.69 19.12 -0.96
C GLY A 211 1.26 18.80 -1.42
N ARG A 212 0.79 17.57 -1.21
CA ARG A 212 -0.49 17.07 -1.74
C ARG A 212 -1.39 16.51 -0.62
N PRO A 213 -2.71 16.74 -0.70
CA PRO A 213 -3.65 16.08 0.20
C PRO A 213 -3.68 14.57 -0.04
N ILE A 214 -3.91 13.82 1.04
CA ILE A 214 -3.98 12.35 1.00
C ILE A 214 -5.23 11.86 1.71
N ALA A 215 -5.88 10.85 1.11
CA ALA A 215 -6.85 9.98 1.76
C ALA A 215 -6.20 8.62 2.01
N ILE A 216 -6.21 8.15 3.26
CA ILE A 216 -5.59 6.89 3.65
C ILE A 216 -6.68 5.87 3.94
N ASN A 217 -6.60 4.73 3.26
CA ASN A 217 -7.46 3.58 3.55
C ASN A 217 -6.72 2.58 4.44
N ILE A 218 -7.42 2.17 5.50
CA ILE A 218 -6.96 1.17 6.47
C ILE A 218 -8.07 0.14 6.59
N SER A 219 -7.85 -1.04 6.03
CA SER A 219 -8.83 -2.12 6.01
C SER A 219 -8.43 -3.25 6.97
N PHE A 220 -8.04 -2.86 8.18
CA PHE A 220 -7.70 -3.76 9.27
C PHE A 220 -8.63 -3.52 10.45
N GLY A 221 -9.05 -4.60 11.07
CA GLY A 221 -9.82 -4.56 12.30
C GLY A 221 -9.27 -5.52 13.34
N ASN A 222 -9.66 -5.29 14.58
CA ASN A 222 -9.38 -6.14 15.72
C ASN A 222 -10.72 -6.56 16.30
N ASN A 223 -11.01 -7.85 16.26
CA ASN A 223 -12.22 -8.41 16.89
C ASN A 223 -11.92 -8.65 18.38
N TYR A 224 -12.23 -7.67 19.21
CA TYR A 224 -12.35 -7.82 20.65
C TYR A 224 -13.79 -7.61 21.06
#